data_c131530cf4e16972d144dad4f1d8900f
#
_entry.id   c131530cf4e16972d144dad4f1d8900f
#
_cell.length_a   1.000
_cell.length_b   1.000
_cell.length_c   1.000
_cell.angle_alpha   90.00
_cell.angle_beta   90.00
_cell.angle_gamma   90.00
#
_symmetry.space_group_name_H-M   'P 1'
#
loop_
_entity.id
_entity.type
_entity.pdbx_description
1 polymer ?
#
loop_
_entity_poly.entity_id
_entity_poly.type
_entity_poly.pdbx_seq_one_letter_code
_entity_poly.pdbx_strand_id
1 'polypeptide(L)'
;VRFDGRISLKRGVEMSESGVAEPPPTEERVFLVVVDDSDEMPIALHFACRRAEHTNGRVALFYVPDKADFQHWMAVGDLMREEAREAGEELLQKHSGEVQRQTDKVPILYIREGDRSEELFKLMDEEPSISILVLATGNEAKGPGPIISYMMNKGVRRLHVPVTVV
;
A
#
# COMPACT_ATOMS: atom_id res chain seq x y z
N VAL A 1 54.83 -2.68 29.08
CA VAL A 1 53.67 -1.97 28.50
C VAL A 1 52.50 -2.96 28.42
N ARG A 2 51.53 -2.80 29.31
CA ARG A 2 50.33 -3.63 29.32
C ARG A 2 49.33 -3.06 28.32
N PHE A 3 48.87 -3.87 27.38
CA PHE A 3 47.70 -3.59 26.57
C PHE A 3 46.49 -4.25 27.24
N ASP A 4 45.64 -3.39 27.82
CA ASP A 4 44.34 -3.77 28.35
C ASP A 4 43.28 -3.53 27.24
N GLY A 5 43.04 -4.54 26.46
CA GLY A 5 42.06 -4.52 25.34
C GLY A 5 40.78 -5.27 25.73
N ARG A 6 39.86 -4.60 26.39
CA ARG A 6 38.49 -5.14 26.56
C ARG A 6 37.72 -5.06 25.24
N ILE A 7 37.62 -6.20 24.57
CA ILE A 7 36.67 -6.38 23.48
C ILE A 7 35.30 -6.59 24.11
N SER A 8 34.44 -5.59 23.99
CA SER A 8 33.03 -5.69 24.36
C SER A 8 32.30 -6.49 23.29
N LEU A 9 32.10 -7.77 23.52
CA LEU A 9 31.19 -8.60 22.72
C LEU A 9 29.75 -8.19 23.04
N LYS A 10 29.10 -7.52 22.08
CA LYS A 10 27.65 -7.31 22.11
C LYS A 10 26.96 -8.67 22.05
N ARG A 11 26.30 -9.00 23.13
CA ARG A 11 25.45 -10.16 23.32
C ARG A 11 24.23 -10.05 22.41
N GLY A 12 23.81 -11.19 21.85
CA GLY A 12 22.45 -11.36 21.39
C GLY A 12 22.27 -12.28 20.21
N VAL A 13 22.78 -13.48 20.29
CA VAL A 13 22.21 -14.60 19.54
C VAL A 13 21.87 -15.65 20.58
N GLU A 14 20.59 -15.74 20.95
CA GLU A 14 20.10 -16.87 21.71
C GLU A 14 20.00 -18.05 20.73
N MET A 15 20.88 -19.02 20.93
CA MET A 15 20.81 -20.28 20.22
C MET A 15 19.83 -21.20 20.96
N SER A 16 18.77 -21.65 20.26
CA SER A 16 17.93 -22.72 20.75
C SER A 16 18.71 -24.04 20.79
N GLU A 17 18.32 -24.97 21.65
CA GLU A 17 18.98 -26.25 21.88
C GLU A 17 19.15 -27.16 20.64
N SER A 18 18.54 -26.77 19.49
CA SER A 18 18.69 -27.46 18.21
C SER A 18 19.80 -26.89 17.31
N GLY A 19 20.53 -25.85 17.73
CA GLY A 19 21.66 -25.28 17.01
C GLY A 19 21.30 -24.57 15.71
N VAL A 20 20.03 -24.36 15.41
CA VAL A 20 19.54 -23.59 14.26
C VAL A 20 19.18 -22.22 14.77
N ALA A 21 19.91 -21.19 14.30
CA ALA A 21 19.54 -19.81 14.61
C ALA A 21 18.14 -19.54 14.03
N GLU A 22 17.21 -19.12 14.89
CA GLU A 22 15.91 -18.64 14.43
C GLU A 22 16.13 -17.45 13.49
N PRO A 23 15.55 -17.45 12.27
CA PRO A 23 15.68 -16.31 11.39
C PRO A 23 15.08 -15.06 12.09
N PRO A 24 15.68 -13.87 11.91
CA PRO A 24 15.13 -12.67 12.51
C PRO A 24 13.66 -12.52 12.12
N PRO A 25 12.81 -11.99 13.02
CA PRO A 25 11.40 -11.79 12.72
C PRO A 25 11.30 -11.00 11.42
N THR A 26 10.75 -11.62 10.41
CA THR A 26 10.52 -10.98 9.11
C THR A 26 9.49 -9.88 9.35
N GLU A 27 9.88 -8.63 9.15
CA GLU A 27 8.93 -7.52 9.19
C GLU A 27 7.75 -7.85 8.26
N GLU A 28 6.53 -7.63 8.74
CA GLU A 28 5.31 -7.94 8.00
C GLU A 28 5.31 -7.14 6.70
N ARG A 29 5.30 -7.82 5.57
CA ARG A 29 5.27 -7.17 4.24
C ARG A 29 3.90 -6.58 3.99
N VAL A 30 3.85 -5.30 3.63
CA VAL A 30 2.62 -4.61 3.28
C VAL A 30 2.53 -4.43 1.77
N PHE A 31 1.43 -4.94 1.19
CA PHE A 31 1.08 -4.80 -0.23
C PHE A 31 0.07 -3.68 -0.36
N LEU A 32 0.52 -2.52 -0.85
CA LEU A 32 -0.34 -1.35 -1.03
C LEU A 32 -1.06 -1.44 -2.37
N VAL A 33 -2.39 -1.42 -2.32
CA VAL A 33 -3.27 -1.42 -3.50
C VAL A 33 -3.95 -0.06 -3.59
N VAL A 34 -3.86 0.58 -4.75
CA VAL A 34 -4.61 1.81 -5.03
C VAL A 34 -6.02 1.43 -5.44
N VAL A 35 -6.99 1.90 -4.66
CA VAL A 35 -8.41 1.60 -4.87
C VAL A 35 -9.04 2.65 -5.78
N ASP A 36 -9.72 2.19 -6.80
CA ASP A 36 -10.59 2.96 -7.69
C ASP A 36 -11.84 2.13 -8.04
N ASP A 37 -12.70 2.67 -8.87
CA ASP A 37 -13.94 2.04 -9.34
C ASP A 37 -13.78 1.30 -10.69
N SER A 38 -12.53 1.07 -11.13
CA SER A 38 -12.25 0.38 -12.38
C SER A 38 -12.61 -1.10 -12.35
N ASP A 39 -12.92 -1.65 -13.52
CA ASP A 39 -13.22 -3.08 -13.70
C ASP A 39 -11.98 -3.96 -13.41
N GLU A 40 -10.79 -3.40 -13.47
CA GLU A 40 -9.52 -4.07 -13.23
C GLU A 40 -9.13 -4.13 -11.75
N MET A 41 -9.74 -3.31 -10.91
CA MET A 41 -9.48 -3.27 -9.47
C MET A 41 -9.56 -4.65 -8.79
N PRO A 42 -10.54 -5.53 -9.10
CA PRO A 42 -10.61 -6.87 -8.50
C PRO A 42 -9.39 -7.74 -8.84
N ILE A 43 -8.78 -7.56 -10.01
CA ILE A 43 -7.58 -8.31 -10.43
C ILE A 43 -6.38 -7.90 -9.58
N ALA A 44 -6.18 -6.59 -9.41
CA ALA A 44 -5.10 -6.06 -8.57
C ALA A 44 -5.25 -6.49 -7.12
N LEU A 45 -6.48 -6.43 -6.61
CA LEU A 45 -6.79 -6.85 -5.24
C LEU A 45 -6.51 -8.35 -5.03
N HIS A 46 -6.97 -9.19 -5.94
CA HIS A 46 -6.72 -10.64 -5.89
C HIS A 46 -5.22 -10.95 -5.93
N PHE A 47 -4.47 -10.27 -6.80
CA PHE A 47 -3.01 -10.43 -6.84
C PHE A 47 -2.37 -10.08 -5.50
N ALA A 48 -2.73 -8.94 -4.91
CA ALA A 48 -2.18 -8.49 -3.63
C ALA A 48 -2.53 -9.48 -2.49
N CYS A 49 -3.78 -9.95 -2.43
CA CYS A 49 -4.22 -10.94 -1.43
C CYS A 49 -3.42 -12.24 -1.53
N ARG A 50 -3.26 -12.79 -2.74
CA ARG A 50 -2.47 -14.01 -2.97
C ARG A 50 -1.01 -13.84 -2.53
N ARG A 51 -0.42 -12.68 -2.79
CA ARG A 51 0.96 -12.39 -2.37
C ARG A 51 1.07 -12.23 -0.86
N ALA A 52 0.11 -11.53 -0.24
CA ALA A 52 0.05 -11.37 1.21
C ALA A 52 -0.10 -12.73 1.91
N GLU A 53 -0.99 -13.59 1.44
CA GLU A 53 -1.17 -14.95 1.97
C GLU A 53 0.13 -15.77 1.92
N HIS A 54 0.79 -15.81 0.74
CA HIS A 54 2.02 -16.59 0.55
C HIS A 54 3.23 -16.09 1.36
N THR A 55 3.24 -14.84 1.76
CA THR A 55 4.36 -14.22 2.48
C THR A 55 4.04 -13.90 3.94
N ASN A 56 2.86 -14.33 4.41
CA ASN A 56 2.31 -13.92 5.70
C ASN A 56 2.27 -12.39 5.88
N GLY A 57 2.14 -11.66 4.78
CA GLY A 57 2.05 -10.21 4.75
C GLY A 57 0.64 -9.69 5.01
N ARG A 58 0.43 -8.40 4.76
CA ARG A 58 -0.84 -7.71 4.89
C ARG A 58 -1.14 -6.87 3.67
N VAL A 59 -2.40 -6.75 3.31
CA VAL A 59 -2.85 -5.82 2.28
C VAL A 59 -3.16 -4.47 2.92
N ALA A 60 -2.78 -3.39 2.26
CA ALA A 60 -3.20 -2.03 2.56
C ALA A 60 -3.99 -1.48 1.37
N LEU A 61 -5.07 -0.78 1.63
CA LEU A 61 -5.93 -0.14 0.64
C LEU A 61 -5.74 1.37 0.72
N PHE A 62 -5.37 1.98 -0.39
CA PHE A 62 -5.18 3.42 -0.51
C PHE A 62 -6.26 4.01 -1.41
N TYR A 63 -6.99 4.98 -0.88
CA TYR A 63 -8.06 5.66 -1.59
C TYR A 63 -7.92 7.19 -1.49
N VAL A 64 -8.10 7.84 -2.62
CA VAL A 64 -8.22 9.30 -2.72
C VAL A 64 -9.42 9.59 -3.62
N PRO A 65 -10.41 10.36 -3.15
CA PRO A 65 -11.52 10.82 -3.98
C PRO A 65 -11.04 11.54 -5.24
N ASP A 66 -11.75 11.41 -6.35
CA ASP A 66 -11.34 12.04 -7.60
C ASP A 66 -11.42 13.58 -7.51
N LYS A 67 -10.44 14.26 -8.11
CA LYS A 67 -10.40 15.74 -8.13
C LYS A 67 -11.61 16.38 -8.82
N ALA A 68 -12.14 15.73 -9.84
CA ALA A 68 -13.32 16.21 -10.56
C ALA A 68 -14.52 16.31 -9.61
N ASP A 69 -14.68 15.30 -8.80
CA ASP A 69 -15.68 15.26 -7.76
C ASP A 69 -15.41 16.33 -6.70
N PHE A 70 -14.17 16.41 -6.20
CA PHE A 70 -13.81 17.38 -5.17
C PHE A 70 -14.00 18.85 -5.59
N GLN A 71 -13.65 19.21 -6.84
CA GLN A 71 -13.88 20.58 -7.36
C GLN A 71 -15.37 20.88 -7.57
N HIS A 72 -16.12 19.89 -8.02
CA HIS A 72 -17.57 20.00 -8.17
C HIS A 72 -18.24 20.20 -6.80
N TRP A 73 -17.77 19.51 -5.78
CA TRP A 73 -18.32 19.56 -4.42
C TRP A 73 -17.95 20.82 -3.65
N MET A 74 -16.78 21.39 -3.88
CA MET A 74 -16.43 22.71 -3.33
C MET A 74 -17.40 23.81 -3.81
N ALA A 75 -18.00 23.64 -5.00
CA ALA A 75 -18.95 24.58 -5.57
C ALA A 75 -20.42 24.34 -5.14
N VAL A 76 -20.78 23.14 -4.66
CA VAL A 76 -22.19 22.72 -4.45
C VAL A 76 -22.56 22.47 -2.97
N GLY A 77 -21.62 22.55 -2.02
CA GLY A 77 -21.89 22.56 -0.58
C GLY A 77 -21.63 21.25 0.17
N ASP A 78 -21.88 21.29 1.48
CA ASP A 78 -21.46 20.26 2.45
C ASP A 78 -22.14 18.90 2.24
N LEU A 79 -23.37 18.87 1.72
CA LEU A 79 -24.12 17.63 1.51
C LEU A 79 -23.46 16.69 0.49
N MET A 80 -22.96 17.23 -0.62
CA MET A 80 -22.34 16.41 -1.66
C MET A 80 -20.94 15.90 -1.27
N ARG A 81 -20.27 16.60 -0.37
CA ARG A 81 -19.03 16.06 0.23
C ARG A 81 -19.31 14.83 1.07
N GLU A 82 -20.39 14.85 1.82
CA GLU A 82 -20.77 13.72 2.67
C GLU A 82 -21.16 12.50 1.82
N GLU A 83 -21.96 12.72 0.77
CA GLU A 83 -22.34 11.62 -0.17
C GLU A 83 -21.12 10.98 -0.83
N ALA A 84 -20.12 11.75 -1.21
CA ALA A 84 -18.92 11.21 -1.81
C ALA A 84 -18.00 10.50 -0.84
N ARG A 85 -17.93 11.00 0.37
CA ARG A 85 -17.23 10.34 1.44
C ARG A 85 -17.89 8.99 1.76
N GLU A 86 -19.21 8.97 1.86
CA GLU A 86 -19.99 7.76 2.05
C GLU A 86 -19.75 6.74 0.93
N ALA A 87 -19.77 7.18 -0.34
CA ALA A 87 -19.47 6.31 -1.48
C ALA A 87 -18.04 5.74 -1.43
N GLY A 88 -17.07 6.54 -1.03
CA GLY A 88 -15.69 6.09 -0.83
C GLY A 88 -15.56 5.09 0.32
N GLU A 89 -16.26 5.33 1.41
CA GLU A 89 -16.30 4.42 2.56
C GLU A 89 -16.96 3.08 2.20
N GLU A 90 -18.07 3.10 1.44
CA GLU A 90 -18.71 1.88 0.92
C GLU A 90 -17.79 1.07 0.00
N LEU A 91 -17.08 1.74 -0.92
CA LEU A 91 -16.10 1.12 -1.81
C LEU A 91 -14.98 0.44 -1.01
N LEU A 92 -14.43 1.14 -0.02
CA LEU A 92 -13.40 0.60 0.85
C LEU A 92 -13.90 -0.56 1.71
N GLN A 93 -15.11 -0.49 2.24
CA GLN A 93 -15.70 -1.59 3.00
C GLN A 93 -15.89 -2.84 2.14
N LYS A 94 -16.37 -2.68 0.91
CA LYS A 94 -16.50 -3.79 -0.05
C LYS A 94 -15.17 -4.49 -0.26
N HIS A 95 -14.12 -3.73 -0.58
CA HIS A 95 -12.79 -4.30 -0.83
C HIS A 95 -12.13 -4.82 0.44
N SER A 96 -12.35 -4.18 1.59
CA SER A 96 -11.88 -4.66 2.89
C SER A 96 -12.48 -6.04 3.24
N GLY A 97 -13.77 -6.22 3.03
CA GLY A 97 -14.43 -7.52 3.20
C GLY A 97 -13.87 -8.60 2.28
N GLU A 98 -13.52 -8.24 1.04
CA GLU A 98 -12.88 -9.16 0.10
C GLU A 98 -11.48 -9.57 0.54
N VAL A 99 -10.65 -8.61 0.99
CA VAL A 99 -9.31 -8.90 1.54
C VAL A 99 -9.41 -9.83 2.74
N GLN A 100 -10.31 -9.54 3.67
CA GLN A 100 -10.48 -10.36 4.87
C GLN A 100 -10.90 -11.80 4.53
N ARG A 101 -11.80 -11.98 3.54
CA ARG A 101 -12.20 -13.32 3.08
C ARG A 101 -11.06 -14.10 2.44
N GLN A 102 -10.15 -13.43 1.73
CA GLN A 102 -9.05 -14.08 1.03
C GLN A 102 -7.81 -14.32 1.91
N THR A 103 -7.56 -13.47 2.91
CA THR A 103 -6.30 -13.49 3.68
C THR A 103 -6.48 -13.79 5.17
N ASP A 104 -7.72 -13.88 5.65
CA ASP A 104 -8.08 -13.93 7.09
C ASP A 104 -7.56 -12.73 7.91
N LYS A 105 -7.05 -11.69 7.25
CA LYS A 105 -6.53 -10.48 7.89
C LYS A 105 -7.34 -9.25 7.49
N VAL A 106 -7.55 -8.35 8.44
CA VAL A 106 -8.13 -7.03 8.15
C VAL A 106 -7.09 -6.16 7.46
N PRO A 107 -7.41 -5.55 6.30
CA PRO A 107 -6.48 -4.66 5.61
C PRO A 107 -6.23 -3.37 6.39
N ILE A 108 -5.10 -2.73 6.12
CA ILE A 108 -4.85 -1.36 6.56
C ILE A 108 -5.56 -0.43 5.58
N LEU A 109 -6.24 0.61 6.08
CA LEU A 109 -6.95 1.57 5.24
C LEU A 109 -6.27 2.94 5.32
N TYR A 110 -5.90 3.48 4.16
CA TYR A 110 -5.36 4.83 4.00
C TYR A 110 -6.30 5.65 3.13
N ILE A 111 -6.94 6.64 3.73
CA ILE A 111 -7.80 7.60 3.05
C ILE A 111 -7.08 8.94 3.09
N ARG A 112 -6.86 9.54 1.91
CA ARG A 112 -6.19 10.84 1.78
C ARG A 112 -7.01 11.77 0.90
N GLU A 113 -6.82 13.06 1.05
CA GLU A 113 -7.46 14.10 0.23
C GLU A 113 -6.37 14.85 -0.55
N GLY A 114 -6.63 15.12 -1.83
CA GLY A 114 -5.69 15.88 -2.65
C GLY A 114 -5.41 15.26 -4.01
N ASP A 115 -4.19 15.41 -4.50
CA ASP A 115 -3.74 14.76 -5.73
C ASP A 115 -3.38 13.30 -5.45
N ARG A 116 -4.08 12.40 -6.12
CA ARG A 116 -3.91 10.94 -5.90
C ARG A 116 -2.45 10.49 -6.03
N SER A 117 -1.73 10.99 -7.03
CA SER A 117 -0.34 10.63 -7.24
C SER A 117 0.59 11.21 -6.17
N GLU A 118 0.41 12.49 -5.83
CA GLU A 118 1.23 13.14 -4.79
C GLU A 118 1.00 12.53 -3.41
N GLU A 119 -0.27 12.27 -3.05
CA GLU A 119 -0.62 11.67 -1.77
C GLU A 119 -0.15 10.19 -1.66
N LEU A 120 -0.15 9.45 -2.78
CA LEU A 120 0.42 8.10 -2.83
C LEU A 120 1.93 8.12 -2.52
N PHE A 121 2.67 9.03 -3.12
CA PHE A 121 4.11 9.14 -2.88
C PHE A 121 4.42 9.62 -1.46
N LYS A 122 3.65 10.55 -0.92
CA LYS A 122 3.77 10.98 0.49
C LYS A 122 3.53 9.79 1.44
N LEU A 123 2.47 9.01 1.20
CA LEU A 123 2.18 7.83 2.00
C LEU A 123 3.35 6.84 2.00
N MET A 124 3.93 6.56 0.83
CA MET A 124 5.07 5.65 0.74
C MET A 124 6.31 6.18 1.46
N ASP A 125 6.52 7.52 1.45
CA ASP A 125 7.61 8.16 2.20
C ASP A 125 7.37 8.12 3.73
N GLU A 126 6.12 8.18 4.18
CA GLU A 126 5.71 8.15 5.60
C GLU A 126 5.66 6.74 6.19
N GLU A 127 5.38 5.73 5.36
CA GLU A 127 5.12 4.35 5.78
C GLU A 127 6.16 3.37 5.23
N PRO A 128 7.31 3.23 5.88
CA PRO A 128 8.39 2.36 5.40
C PRO A 128 8.04 0.86 5.43
N SER A 129 6.97 0.47 6.09
CA SER A 129 6.45 -0.90 6.09
C SER A 129 5.87 -1.33 4.74
N ILE A 130 5.51 -0.38 3.87
CA ILE A 130 5.02 -0.67 2.52
C ILE A 130 6.16 -1.28 1.72
N SER A 131 5.97 -2.53 1.31
CA SER A 131 6.99 -3.32 0.65
C SER A 131 6.79 -3.41 -0.86
N ILE A 132 5.57 -3.32 -1.34
CA ILE A 132 5.20 -3.43 -2.76
C ILE A 132 3.98 -2.55 -3.03
N LEU A 133 4.03 -1.79 -4.12
CA LEU A 133 2.87 -1.09 -4.68
C LEU A 133 2.23 -1.93 -5.78
N VAL A 134 0.92 -2.12 -5.71
CA VAL A 134 0.12 -2.83 -6.72
C VAL A 134 -0.86 -1.86 -7.36
N LEU A 135 -0.82 -1.78 -8.68
CA LEU A 135 -1.67 -0.90 -9.50
C LEU A 135 -2.48 -1.74 -10.50
N ALA A 136 -3.75 -1.41 -10.64
CA ALA A 136 -4.54 -1.87 -11.77
C ALA A 136 -4.29 -0.98 -13.00
N THR A 137 -4.27 -1.57 -14.20
CA THR A 137 -4.29 -0.81 -15.45
C THR A 137 -5.39 -1.32 -16.34
N GLY A 138 -6.24 -0.38 -16.78
CA GLY A 138 -7.26 -0.69 -17.74
C GLY A 138 -6.71 -0.96 -19.15
N ASN A 139 -7.41 -1.80 -19.87
CA ASN A 139 -7.12 -2.13 -21.28
C ASN A 139 -7.59 -1.04 -22.26
N GLU A 140 -7.99 0.12 -21.74
CA GLU A 140 -8.57 1.17 -22.56
C GLU A 140 -7.52 1.96 -23.35
N ALA A 141 -7.92 2.40 -24.54
CA ALA A 141 -7.15 3.22 -25.46
C ALA A 141 -6.72 4.62 -24.90
N LYS A 142 -7.04 4.91 -23.64
CA LYS A 142 -6.76 6.18 -22.96
C LYS A 142 -5.36 6.29 -22.34
N GLY A 143 -4.54 5.24 -22.48
CA GLY A 143 -3.18 5.24 -21.94
C GLY A 143 -3.08 4.67 -20.51
N PRO A 144 -1.86 4.71 -19.90
CA PRO A 144 -1.54 3.97 -18.68
C PRO A 144 -2.14 4.54 -17.39
N GLY A 145 -3.04 5.52 -17.48
CA GLY A 145 -3.64 6.17 -16.32
C GLY A 145 -2.75 7.22 -15.62
N PRO A 146 -3.34 8.06 -14.76
CA PRO A 146 -2.65 9.23 -14.19
C PRO A 146 -1.49 8.87 -13.26
N ILE A 147 -1.62 7.83 -12.44
CA ILE A 147 -0.58 7.41 -11.49
C ILE A 147 0.64 6.87 -12.25
N ILE A 148 0.42 5.98 -13.21
CA ILE A 148 1.51 5.40 -14.01
C ILE A 148 2.18 6.50 -14.84
N SER A 149 1.41 7.41 -15.43
CA SER A 149 1.95 8.56 -16.16
C SER A 149 2.79 9.48 -15.27
N TYR A 150 2.34 9.75 -14.05
CA TYR A 150 3.09 10.52 -13.06
C TYR A 150 4.40 9.81 -12.69
N MET A 151 4.34 8.50 -12.44
CA MET A 151 5.52 7.69 -12.14
C MET A 151 6.56 7.74 -13.25
N MET A 152 6.14 7.56 -14.50
CA MET A 152 7.03 7.60 -15.66
C MET A 152 7.71 8.98 -15.85
N ASN A 153 7.00 10.06 -15.55
CA ASN A 153 7.50 11.42 -15.79
C ASN A 153 8.30 12.01 -14.62
N LYS A 154 7.84 11.79 -13.39
CA LYS A 154 8.39 12.46 -12.18
C LYS A 154 8.72 11.52 -11.04
N GLY A 155 8.06 10.37 -10.98
CA GLY A 155 8.03 9.50 -9.80
C GLY A 155 9.13 8.47 -9.72
N VAL A 156 9.76 8.07 -10.84
CA VAL A 156 10.72 6.96 -10.88
C VAL A 156 11.88 7.15 -9.90
N ARG A 157 12.34 8.39 -9.70
CA ARG A 157 13.44 8.68 -8.76
C ARG A 157 13.04 8.66 -7.28
N ARG A 158 11.75 8.74 -7.01
CA ARG A 158 11.17 8.70 -5.66
C ARG A 158 10.68 7.31 -5.26
N LEU A 159 10.60 6.39 -6.23
CA LEU A 159 10.20 5.02 -5.96
C LEU A 159 11.32 4.29 -5.22
N HIS A 160 11.03 3.89 -4.00
CA HIS A 160 11.91 3.06 -3.18
C HIS A 160 11.31 1.67 -2.90
N VAL A 161 10.13 1.39 -3.47
CA VAL A 161 9.46 0.09 -3.41
C VAL A 161 9.20 -0.46 -4.83
N PRO A 162 9.22 -1.80 -5.02
CA PRO A 162 8.79 -2.41 -6.27
C PRO A 162 7.35 -2.08 -6.60
N VAL A 163 7.06 -1.92 -7.89
CA VAL A 163 5.72 -1.68 -8.41
C VAL A 163 5.30 -2.87 -9.27
N THR A 164 4.15 -3.41 -8.99
CA THR A 164 3.49 -4.40 -9.84
C THR A 164 2.27 -3.77 -10.50
N VAL A 165 2.21 -3.90 -11.81
CA VAL A 165 1.08 -3.44 -12.61
C VAL A 165 0.36 -4.68 -13.14
N VAL A 166 -0.95 -4.77 -12.93
CA VAL A 166 -1.81 -5.90 -13.29
C VAL A 166 -2.96 -5.44 -14.17
#